data_430de8aef81d1ac36f0d64c9404611da
#
_entry.id   430de8aef81d1ac36f0d64c9404611da
#
_cell.length_a   1.000
_cell.length_b   1.000
_cell.length_c   1.000
_cell.angle_alpha   90.00
_cell.angle_beta   90.00
_cell.angle_gamma   90.00
#
_symmetry.space_group_name_H-M   'P 1'
#
loop_
_entity.id
_entity.type
_entity.pdbx_description
1 polymer ?
#
loop_
_entity_poly.entity_id
_entity_poly.type
_entity_poly.pdbx_seq_one_letter_code
_entity_poly.pdbx_strand_id
1 'polypeptide(L)'
;MTDAERRGGVVTEQWRGRFFDDFAVGDVYRSRLGRTVTVTDNIWFTLLTMNTNQMHFNTPYAERTEFRQPLVVSTLTLAIVLGLSVADTSENAVANLGWDEIKLPNPVYAGDTLWAESEVLTARESKSRPSCGIVGIRTRGINQRAEVVIEFTRSFMVFKRSASEVNESFPSTDAPWSVGST
;
A
#
# COMPACT_ATOMS: atom_id res chain seq x y z
N MET A 1 27.30 26.53 -31.86
CA MET A 1 26.35 26.41 -30.72
C MET A 1 27.18 26.45 -29.47
N THR A 2 27.05 27.50 -28.71
CA THR A 2 27.79 27.73 -27.46
C THR A 2 27.19 26.87 -26.33
N ASP A 3 28.02 26.39 -25.40
CA ASP A 3 27.63 25.60 -24.23
C ASP A 3 26.57 26.23 -23.30
N ALA A 4 26.16 27.46 -23.58
CA ALA A 4 25.17 28.22 -22.80
C ALA A 4 23.73 27.80 -23.08
N GLU A 5 23.44 26.95 -24.06
CA GLU A 5 22.07 26.55 -24.44
C GLU A 5 21.66 25.16 -23.91
N ARG A 6 22.50 24.43 -23.21
CA ARG A 6 22.07 23.29 -22.42
C ARG A 6 21.49 23.82 -21.11
N ARG A 7 20.21 24.09 -21.09
CA ARG A 7 19.49 24.23 -19.81
C ARG A 7 19.78 22.97 -19.02
N GLY A 8 20.58 23.09 -17.96
CA GLY A 8 20.85 22.01 -17.04
C GLY A 8 19.50 21.45 -16.57
N GLY A 9 19.26 20.14 -16.81
CA GLY A 9 18.05 19.51 -16.32
C GLY A 9 17.98 19.68 -14.81
N VAL A 10 16.82 20.07 -14.30
CA VAL A 10 16.57 20.17 -12.86
C VAL A 10 16.17 18.77 -12.39
N VAL A 11 16.83 18.28 -11.35
CA VAL A 11 16.37 17.05 -10.66
C VAL A 11 15.00 17.37 -10.05
N THR A 12 13.97 16.72 -10.56
CA THR A 12 12.60 16.91 -10.06
C THR A 12 12.47 16.13 -8.76
N GLU A 13 12.01 16.80 -7.70
CA GLU A 13 11.66 16.12 -6.47
C GLU A 13 10.54 15.10 -6.72
N GLN A 14 10.75 13.89 -6.21
CA GLN A 14 9.77 12.82 -6.30
C GLN A 14 8.84 12.82 -5.08
N TRP A 15 7.71 12.15 -5.20
CA TRP A 15 6.85 11.86 -4.07
C TRP A 15 7.63 11.01 -3.04
N ARG A 16 7.64 11.45 -1.78
CA ARG A 16 8.39 10.83 -0.68
C ARG A 16 7.48 10.20 0.38
N GLY A 17 6.22 9.95 0.04
CA GLY A 17 5.22 9.54 1.01
C GLY A 17 4.78 10.68 1.95
N ARG A 18 3.85 10.36 2.86
CA ARG A 18 3.38 11.31 3.87
C ARG A 18 4.15 11.17 5.16
N PHE A 19 4.42 12.31 5.79
CA PHE A 19 4.93 12.42 7.14
C PHE A 19 3.78 12.69 8.11
N PHE A 20 4.04 12.60 9.42
CA PHE A 20 3.02 12.87 10.44
C PHE A 20 2.34 14.23 10.24
N ASP A 21 3.09 15.24 9.84
CA ASP A 21 2.65 16.61 9.64
C ASP A 21 1.61 16.78 8.50
N ASP A 22 1.48 15.76 7.64
CA ASP A 22 0.60 15.78 6.48
C ASP A 22 -0.78 15.14 6.76
N PHE A 23 -1.02 14.65 7.98
CA PHE A 23 -2.27 13.97 8.33
C PHE A 23 -3.21 14.88 9.12
N ALA A 24 -4.42 15.07 8.60
CA ALA A 24 -5.52 15.70 9.33
C ALA A 24 -6.68 14.70 9.50
N VAL A 25 -7.32 14.72 10.68
CA VAL A 25 -8.49 13.87 10.94
C VAL A 25 -9.61 14.21 9.97
N GLY A 26 -10.19 13.20 9.34
CA GLY A 26 -11.22 13.33 8.31
C GLY A 26 -10.68 13.35 6.87
N ASP A 27 -9.36 13.47 6.67
CA ASP A 27 -8.78 13.35 5.33
C ASP A 27 -8.99 11.94 4.75
N VAL A 28 -9.25 11.87 3.45
CA VAL A 28 -9.43 10.62 2.72
C VAL A 28 -8.40 10.53 1.60
N TYR A 29 -7.62 9.46 1.60
CA TYR A 29 -6.60 9.18 0.59
C TYR A 29 -7.01 7.98 -0.26
N ARG A 30 -6.81 8.09 -1.58
CA ARG A 30 -7.12 7.05 -2.56
C ARG A 30 -5.87 6.59 -3.26
N SER A 31 -5.68 5.27 -3.33
CA SER A 31 -4.56 4.71 -4.09
C SER A 31 -4.65 5.14 -5.56
N ARG A 32 -3.54 5.64 -6.09
CA ARG A 32 -3.43 6.01 -7.50
C ARG A 32 -3.50 4.80 -8.43
N LEU A 33 -3.00 3.66 -7.95
CA LEU A 33 -2.92 2.43 -8.71
C LEU A 33 -3.99 1.45 -8.25
N GLY A 34 -4.55 0.70 -9.20
CA GLY A 34 -5.29 -0.53 -8.96
C GLY A 34 -4.41 -1.74 -9.25
N ARG A 35 -4.67 -2.88 -8.58
CA ARG A 35 -3.95 -4.12 -8.77
C ARG A 35 -4.92 -5.27 -9.06
N THR A 36 -4.77 -5.89 -10.23
CA THR A 36 -5.51 -7.10 -10.58
C THR A 36 -4.90 -8.31 -9.88
N VAL A 37 -5.71 -9.05 -9.15
CA VAL A 37 -5.31 -10.30 -8.47
C VAL A 37 -5.29 -11.42 -9.50
N THR A 38 -4.19 -12.16 -9.58
CA THR A 38 -4.04 -13.29 -10.49
C THR A 38 -4.20 -14.63 -9.78
N VAL A 39 -4.46 -15.70 -10.54
CA VAL A 39 -4.43 -17.07 -10.00
C VAL A 39 -3.07 -17.40 -9.38
N THR A 40 -2.00 -16.93 -10.02
CA THR A 40 -0.62 -17.13 -9.52
C THR A 40 -0.42 -16.49 -8.14
N ASP A 41 -0.89 -15.27 -7.94
CA ASP A 41 -0.81 -14.61 -6.63
C ASP A 41 -1.46 -15.47 -5.54
N ASN A 42 -2.65 -15.97 -5.81
CA ASN A 42 -3.42 -16.75 -4.85
C ASN A 42 -2.74 -18.08 -4.51
N ILE A 43 -2.28 -18.81 -5.52
CA ILE A 43 -1.59 -20.10 -5.33
C ILE A 43 -0.28 -19.90 -4.57
N TRP A 44 0.55 -18.92 -4.97
CA TRP A 44 1.81 -18.64 -4.28
C TRP A 44 1.60 -18.23 -2.84
N PHE A 45 0.56 -17.44 -2.57
CA PHE A 45 0.25 -17.02 -1.21
C PHE A 45 -0.17 -18.21 -0.33
N THR A 46 -0.96 -19.17 -0.86
CA THR A 46 -1.30 -20.40 -0.12
C THR A 46 -0.05 -21.21 0.21
N LEU A 47 0.89 -21.35 -0.71
CA LEU A 47 2.15 -22.06 -0.50
C LEU A 47 3.03 -21.36 0.54
N LEU A 48 3.23 -20.05 0.41
CA LEU A 48 4.04 -19.25 1.34
C LEU A 48 3.50 -19.25 2.76
N THR A 49 2.18 -19.33 2.93
CA THR A 49 1.51 -19.28 4.22
C THR A 49 1.09 -20.65 4.76
N MET A 50 1.41 -21.74 4.04
CA MET A 50 0.98 -23.11 4.35
C MET A 50 -0.56 -23.21 4.51
N ASN A 51 -1.33 -22.42 3.75
CA ASN A 51 -2.78 -22.48 3.79
C ASN A 51 -3.27 -23.69 3.01
N THR A 52 -3.79 -24.68 3.72
CA THR A 52 -4.25 -25.97 3.16
C THR A 52 -5.74 -26.00 2.80
N ASN A 53 -6.45 -24.88 2.90
CA ASN A 53 -7.86 -24.81 2.53
C ASN A 53 -8.04 -24.90 1.01
N GLN A 54 -8.59 -26.01 0.54
CA GLN A 54 -8.78 -26.33 -0.87
C GLN A 54 -9.65 -25.32 -1.63
N MET A 55 -10.45 -24.51 -0.92
CA MET A 55 -11.26 -23.43 -1.51
C MET A 55 -10.42 -22.45 -2.33
N HIS A 56 -9.13 -22.30 -2.03
CA HIS A 56 -8.28 -21.30 -2.64
C HIS A 56 -7.48 -21.80 -3.86
N PHE A 57 -7.39 -23.13 -4.07
CA PHE A 57 -6.51 -23.68 -5.11
C PHE A 57 -7.02 -24.97 -5.79
N ASN A 58 -8.10 -25.58 -5.29
CA ASN A 58 -8.68 -26.79 -5.88
C ASN A 58 -9.99 -26.44 -6.62
N THR A 59 -9.90 -26.26 -7.92
CA THR A 59 -11.06 -25.86 -8.74
C THR A 59 -12.25 -26.82 -8.62
N PRO A 60 -12.09 -28.17 -8.79
CA PRO A 60 -13.20 -29.09 -8.62
C PRO A 60 -13.82 -29.10 -7.21
N TYR A 61 -13.06 -28.74 -6.20
CA TYR A 61 -13.57 -28.56 -4.84
C TYR A 61 -14.41 -27.28 -4.74
N ALA A 62 -13.87 -26.15 -5.21
CA ALA A 62 -14.52 -24.85 -5.14
C ALA A 62 -15.83 -24.79 -5.96
N GLU A 63 -15.88 -25.46 -7.12
CA GLU A 63 -17.08 -25.56 -7.97
C GLU A 63 -18.29 -26.20 -7.26
N ARG A 64 -18.06 -27.04 -6.25
CA ARG A 64 -19.10 -27.68 -5.45
C ARG A 64 -19.63 -26.83 -4.32
N THR A 65 -18.98 -25.69 -4.05
CA THR A 65 -19.41 -24.74 -3.02
C THR A 65 -20.35 -23.67 -3.57
N GLU A 66 -20.89 -22.85 -2.70
CA GLU A 66 -21.71 -21.70 -3.08
C GLU A 66 -20.99 -20.69 -3.98
N PHE A 67 -19.66 -20.61 -3.88
CA PHE A 67 -18.81 -19.67 -4.64
C PHE A 67 -18.53 -20.11 -6.08
N ARG A 68 -18.66 -21.40 -6.39
CA ARG A 68 -18.51 -22.01 -7.71
C ARG A 68 -17.14 -21.83 -8.38
N GLN A 69 -16.18 -21.22 -7.71
CA GLN A 69 -14.81 -21.01 -8.20
C GLN A 69 -13.87 -20.72 -7.01
N PRO A 70 -12.54 -20.89 -7.18
CA PRO A 70 -11.60 -20.58 -6.11
C PRO A 70 -11.67 -19.14 -5.65
N LEU A 71 -11.75 -18.95 -4.32
CA LEU A 71 -11.66 -17.65 -3.68
C LEU A 71 -10.21 -17.20 -3.52
N VAL A 72 -9.98 -15.90 -3.60
CA VAL A 72 -8.73 -15.30 -3.14
C VAL A 72 -8.64 -15.42 -1.61
N VAL A 73 -7.46 -15.78 -1.09
CA VAL A 73 -7.23 -15.89 0.35
C VAL A 73 -7.51 -14.55 1.03
N SER A 74 -8.28 -14.56 2.12
CA SER A 74 -8.67 -13.36 2.84
C SER A 74 -7.48 -12.49 3.27
N THR A 75 -6.41 -13.13 3.75
CA THR A 75 -5.18 -12.44 4.15
C THR A 75 -4.36 -11.93 2.96
N LEU A 76 -4.48 -12.51 1.76
CA LEU A 76 -3.92 -11.94 0.54
C LEU A 76 -4.68 -10.66 0.15
N THR A 77 -6.01 -10.67 0.24
CA THR A 77 -6.83 -9.46 0.02
C THR A 77 -6.40 -8.34 0.96
N LEU A 78 -6.23 -8.65 2.25
CA LEU A 78 -5.71 -7.69 3.25
C LEU A 78 -4.33 -7.16 2.84
N ALA A 79 -3.40 -8.04 2.49
CA ALA A 79 -2.03 -7.66 2.13
C ALA A 79 -1.98 -6.76 0.89
N ILE A 80 -2.79 -7.05 -0.14
CA ILE A 80 -2.86 -6.24 -1.36
C ILE A 80 -3.43 -4.86 -1.07
N VAL A 81 -4.57 -4.78 -0.37
CA VAL A 81 -5.21 -3.49 -0.05
C VAL A 81 -4.34 -2.66 0.88
N LEU A 82 -3.70 -3.29 1.87
CA LEU A 82 -2.70 -2.64 2.70
C LEU A 82 -1.55 -2.07 1.85
N GLY A 83 -0.96 -2.90 0.97
CA GLY A 83 0.13 -2.48 0.08
C GLY A 83 -0.26 -1.30 -0.82
N LEU A 84 -1.47 -1.31 -1.39
CA LEU A 84 -1.99 -0.21 -2.21
C LEU A 84 -2.13 1.10 -1.41
N SER A 85 -2.35 1.03 -0.10
CA SER A 85 -2.46 2.21 0.76
C SER A 85 -1.12 2.79 1.20
N VAL A 86 0.00 2.07 1.04
CA VAL A 86 1.32 2.43 1.63
C VAL A 86 1.79 3.80 1.15
N ALA A 87 1.82 4.04 -0.15
CA ALA A 87 2.35 5.28 -0.72
C ALA A 87 1.65 6.54 -0.18
N ASP A 88 0.35 6.43 0.14
CA ASP A 88 -0.46 7.55 0.61
C ASP A 88 -0.60 7.61 2.14
N THR A 89 -0.19 6.58 2.87
CA THR A 89 -0.41 6.54 4.32
C THR A 89 0.83 6.18 5.14
N SER A 90 1.59 5.17 4.75
CA SER A 90 2.58 4.58 5.65
C SER A 90 3.95 4.31 5.03
N GLU A 91 4.31 4.99 3.94
CA GLU A 91 5.63 4.88 3.32
C GLU A 91 6.75 5.29 4.30
N ASN A 92 6.51 6.34 5.08
CA ASN A 92 7.42 6.81 6.13
C ASN A 92 7.08 6.26 7.53
N ALA A 93 6.36 5.13 7.60
CA ALA A 93 6.04 4.54 8.88
C ALA A 93 7.24 3.83 9.51
N VAL A 94 7.37 4.00 10.82
CA VAL A 94 8.38 3.32 11.64
C VAL A 94 7.92 1.92 12.02
N ALA A 95 6.62 1.78 12.36
CA ALA A 95 6.02 0.53 12.81
C ALA A 95 4.50 0.55 12.63
N ASN A 96 3.94 -0.60 12.28
CA ASN A 96 2.52 -0.86 12.50
C ASN A 96 2.32 -1.22 13.96
N LEU A 97 1.30 -0.65 14.59
CA LEU A 97 0.99 -0.87 16.00
C LEU A 97 -0.16 -1.87 16.19
N GLY A 98 -1.01 -2.04 15.18
CA GLY A 98 -2.09 -3.00 15.22
C GLY A 98 -3.09 -2.83 14.08
N TRP A 99 -3.89 -3.87 13.89
CA TRP A 99 -5.09 -3.89 13.05
C TRP A 99 -6.25 -4.34 13.89
N ASP A 100 -7.41 -3.73 13.66
CA ASP A 100 -8.66 -4.08 14.33
C ASP A 100 -9.81 -4.09 13.33
N GLU A 101 -10.93 -4.70 13.71
CA GLU A 101 -12.20 -4.69 12.99
C GLU A 101 -12.10 -5.13 11.51
N ILE A 102 -11.28 -6.14 11.21
CA ILE A 102 -11.15 -6.65 9.84
C ILE A 102 -12.45 -7.34 9.43
N LYS A 103 -13.11 -6.83 8.37
CA LYS A 103 -14.35 -7.36 7.80
C LYS A 103 -14.17 -7.61 6.31
N LEU A 104 -14.76 -8.69 5.81
CA LEU A 104 -14.72 -9.09 4.39
C LEU A 104 -16.17 -9.24 3.89
N PRO A 105 -16.84 -8.14 3.53
CA PRO A 105 -18.25 -8.16 3.17
C PRO A 105 -18.54 -8.84 1.83
N ASN A 106 -17.57 -8.83 0.90
CA ASN A 106 -17.72 -9.45 -0.41
C ASN A 106 -16.51 -10.30 -0.79
N PRO A 107 -16.69 -11.43 -1.48
CA PRO A 107 -15.61 -12.28 -1.91
C PRO A 107 -14.77 -11.62 -3.02
N VAL A 108 -13.48 -11.99 -3.08
CA VAL A 108 -12.55 -11.61 -4.14
C VAL A 108 -12.18 -12.84 -4.94
N TYR A 109 -12.13 -12.69 -6.27
CA TYR A 109 -11.74 -13.73 -7.20
C TYR A 109 -10.51 -13.31 -8.01
N ALA A 110 -9.80 -14.30 -8.56
CA ALA A 110 -8.77 -14.02 -9.55
C ALA A 110 -9.39 -13.30 -10.76
N GLY A 111 -8.77 -12.22 -11.21
CA GLY A 111 -9.30 -11.30 -12.21
C GLY A 111 -9.94 -10.04 -11.64
N ASP A 112 -10.28 -10.00 -10.35
CA ASP A 112 -10.70 -8.75 -9.72
C ASP A 112 -9.52 -7.78 -9.59
N THR A 113 -9.79 -6.51 -9.83
CA THR A 113 -8.84 -5.41 -9.62
C THR A 113 -9.24 -4.64 -8.37
N LEU A 114 -8.29 -4.42 -7.48
CA LEU A 114 -8.51 -3.78 -6.19
C LEU A 114 -7.86 -2.40 -6.13
N TRP A 115 -8.52 -1.46 -5.47
CA TRP A 115 -8.03 -0.16 -5.04
C TRP A 115 -8.21 0.01 -3.55
N ALA A 116 -7.41 0.89 -2.93
CA ALA A 116 -7.52 1.22 -1.52
C ALA A 116 -8.01 2.67 -1.34
N GLU A 117 -8.88 2.88 -0.37
CA GLU A 117 -9.28 4.18 0.14
C GLU A 117 -9.13 4.20 1.65
N SER A 118 -8.47 5.23 2.19
CA SER A 118 -8.13 5.32 3.62
C SER A 118 -8.58 6.67 4.19
N GLU A 119 -9.30 6.63 5.31
CA GLU A 119 -9.75 7.80 6.07
C GLU A 119 -8.95 7.91 7.36
N VAL A 120 -8.47 9.12 7.68
CA VAL A 120 -7.78 9.40 8.94
C VAL A 120 -8.78 9.55 10.08
N LEU A 121 -8.72 8.66 11.06
CA LEU A 121 -9.59 8.68 12.24
C LEU A 121 -8.96 9.43 13.41
N THR A 122 -7.64 9.27 13.59
CA THR A 122 -6.89 9.91 14.68
C THR A 122 -5.49 10.27 14.22
N ALA A 123 -4.98 11.40 14.72
CA ALA A 123 -3.58 11.80 14.58
C ALA A 123 -3.12 12.44 15.89
N ARG A 124 -2.03 11.94 16.47
CA ARG A 124 -1.46 12.49 17.71
C ARG A 124 0.05 12.30 17.76
N GLU A 125 0.74 13.17 18.45
CA GLU A 125 2.16 13.02 18.69
C GLU A 125 2.50 11.77 19.52
N SER A 126 3.64 11.17 19.24
CA SER A 126 4.17 10.08 20.07
C SER A 126 4.79 10.64 21.35
N LYS A 127 4.35 10.11 22.50
CA LYS A 127 4.91 10.49 23.80
C LYS A 127 6.30 9.89 24.04
N SER A 128 6.59 8.73 23.45
CA SER A 128 7.85 7.99 23.65
C SER A 128 8.90 8.29 22.57
N ARG A 129 8.50 8.85 21.43
CA ARG A 129 9.39 9.14 20.30
C ARG A 129 9.05 10.49 19.69
N PRO A 130 9.69 11.59 20.13
CA PRO A 130 9.35 12.96 19.72
C PRO A 130 9.47 13.22 18.20
N SER A 131 10.32 12.45 17.48
CA SER A 131 10.48 12.53 16.03
C SER A 131 9.30 11.88 15.24
N CYS A 132 8.29 11.33 15.93
CA CYS A 132 7.18 10.59 15.34
C CYS A 132 5.83 11.05 15.86
N GLY A 133 4.79 10.72 15.06
CA GLY A 133 3.41 10.72 15.49
C GLY A 133 2.76 9.35 15.32
N ILE A 134 1.58 9.19 15.88
CA ILE A 134 0.74 7.99 15.74
C ILE A 134 -0.52 8.37 15.00
N VAL A 135 -0.79 7.66 13.92
CA VAL A 135 -1.96 7.86 13.06
C VAL A 135 -2.82 6.60 13.08
N GLY A 136 -4.11 6.79 13.32
CA GLY A 136 -5.13 5.76 13.18
C GLY A 136 -5.96 6.01 11.93
N ILE A 137 -6.10 5.00 11.08
CA ILE A 137 -6.88 5.08 9.84
C ILE A 137 -7.88 3.94 9.75
N ARG A 138 -8.95 4.16 8.98
CA ARG A 138 -9.82 3.13 8.45
C ARG A 138 -9.54 2.99 6.97
N THR A 139 -9.25 1.77 6.51
CA THR A 139 -8.98 1.49 5.11
C THR A 139 -10.02 0.52 4.58
N ARG A 140 -10.53 0.77 3.36
CA ARG A 140 -11.37 -0.16 2.62
C ARG A 140 -10.75 -0.50 1.26
N GLY A 141 -10.87 -1.76 0.86
CA GLY A 141 -10.57 -2.24 -0.47
C GLY A 141 -11.83 -2.25 -1.32
N ILE A 142 -11.75 -1.73 -2.54
CA ILE A 142 -12.86 -1.60 -3.48
C ILE A 142 -12.48 -2.31 -4.77
N ASN A 143 -13.38 -3.12 -5.34
CA ASN A 143 -13.15 -3.78 -6.62
C ASN A 143 -13.66 -2.94 -7.81
N GLN A 144 -13.46 -3.42 -9.04
CA GLN A 144 -13.89 -2.76 -10.28
C GLN A 144 -15.42 -2.61 -10.43
N ARG A 145 -16.21 -3.29 -9.60
CA ARG A 145 -17.66 -3.16 -9.54
C ARG A 145 -18.13 -2.15 -8.49
N ALA A 146 -17.19 -1.41 -7.88
CA ALA A 146 -17.43 -0.50 -6.75
C ALA A 146 -17.94 -1.21 -5.47
N GLU A 147 -17.68 -2.51 -5.33
CA GLU A 147 -18.02 -3.28 -4.13
C GLU A 147 -16.88 -3.18 -3.11
N VAL A 148 -17.21 -2.93 -1.85
CA VAL A 148 -16.24 -3.03 -0.74
C VAL A 148 -15.98 -4.50 -0.47
N VAL A 149 -14.74 -4.94 -0.63
CA VAL A 149 -14.32 -6.34 -0.45
C VAL A 149 -13.65 -6.59 0.89
N ILE A 150 -13.08 -5.55 1.48
CA ILE A 150 -12.48 -5.58 2.81
C ILE A 150 -12.55 -4.19 3.44
N GLU A 151 -12.72 -4.15 4.75
CA GLU A 151 -12.58 -2.94 5.57
C GLU A 151 -11.85 -3.31 6.85
N PHE A 152 -10.93 -2.44 7.31
CA PHE A 152 -10.21 -2.61 8.57
C PHE A 152 -9.75 -1.28 9.13
N THR A 153 -9.52 -1.23 10.44
CA THR A 153 -8.80 -0.12 11.09
C THR A 153 -7.35 -0.51 11.35
N ARG A 154 -6.48 0.47 11.33
CA ARG A 154 -5.05 0.29 11.54
C ARG A 154 -4.48 1.50 12.28
N SER A 155 -3.54 1.24 13.20
CA SER A 155 -2.71 2.28 13.81
C SER A 155 -1.25 2.06 13.45
N PHE A 156 -0.52 3.13 13.14
CA PHE A 156 0.89 3.09 12.82
C PHE A 156 1.62 4.32 13.34
N MET A 157 2.91 4.16 13.60
CA MET A 157 3.82 5.23 13.96
C MET A 157 4.53 5.72 12.70
N VAL A 158 4.53 7.01 12.45
CA VAL A 158 5.11 7.63 11.27
C VAL A 158 6.04 8.78 11.66
N PHE A 159 7.14 8.97 10.91
CA PHE A 159 8.07 10.06 11.13
C PHE A 159 7.42 11.43 10.89
N LYS A 160 7.87 12.42 11.66
CA LYS A 160 7.70 13.84 11.35
C LYS A 160 8.67 14.24 10.23
N ARG A 161 8.32 15.24 9.44
CA ARG A 161 9.19 15.76 8.36
C ARG A 161 10.54 16.27 8.86
N SER A 162 10.58 16.74 10.10
CA SER A 162 11.80 17.20 10.77
C SER A 162 12.69 16.07 11.31
N ALA A 163 12.29 14.81 11.22
CA ALA A 163 13.06 13.69 11.73
C ALA A 163 14.36 13.50 10.93
N SER A 164 15.48 13.39 11.63
CA SER A 164 16.80 13.19 10.99
C SER A 164 16.95 11.83 10.32
N GLU A 165 16.17 10.83 10.75
CA GLU A 165 16.16 9.46 10.24
C GLU A 165 15.62 9.36 8.80
N VAL A 166 14.87 10.36 8.35
CA VAL A 166 14.28 10.40 7.00
C VAL A 166 15.10 11.22 6.01
N ASN A 167 16.31 11.62 6.38
CA ASN A 167 17.23 12.26 5.47
C ASN A 167 17.54 11.32 4.32
N GLU A 168 17.45 11.85 3.11
CA GLU A 168 17.61 11.08 1.89
C GLU A 168 19.01 10.50 1.78
N SER A 169 19.07 9.23 1.41
CA SER A 169 20.31 8.49 1.19
C SER A 169 20.52 8.11 -0.27
N PHE A 170 19.89 8.84 -1.22
CA PHE A 170 20.14 8.57 -2.63
C PHE A 170 21.62 8.81 -2.94
N PRO A 171 22.37 7.80 -3.43
CA PRO A 171 23.78 7.97 -3.70
C PRO A 171 23.97 8.97 -4.86
N SER A 172 24.73 10.02 -4.64
CA SER A 172 25.13 10.95 -5.68
C SER A 172 26.33 10.38 -6.47
N THR A 173 26.40 10.71 -7.75
CA THR A 173 27.55 10.38 -8.59
C THR A 173 27.87 11.56 -9.51
N ASP A 174 29.16 11.85 -9.65
CA ASP A 174 29.67 12.83 -10.62
C ASP A 174 29.96 12.19 -11.97
N ALA A 175 29.70 10.90 -12.14
CA ALA A 175 29.93 10.21 -13.41
C ALA A 175 29.01 10.80 -14.50
N PRO A 176 29.59 11.15 -15.67
CA PRO A 176 28.79 11.68 -16.77
C PRO A 176 27.87 10.60 -17.35
N TRP A 177 26.73 11.05 -17.88
CA TRP A 177 25.86 10.16 -18.65
C TRP A 177 26.59 9.66 -19.90
N SER A 178 26.75 8.33 -20.03
CA SER A 178 27.51 7.70 -21.14
C SER A 178 26.62 7.31 -22.32
N VAL A 179 25.29 7.28 -22.14
CA VAL A 179 24.33 6.91 -23.20
C VAL A 179 23.75 8.19 -23.80
N GLY A 180 23.84 8.33 -25.13
CA GLY A 180 23.29 9.49 -25.85
C GLY A 180 24.23 10.71 -25.95
N SER A 181 25.51 10.57 -25.55
CA SER A 181 26.53 11.57 -25.81
C SER A 181 27.17 11.29 -27.19
N THR A 182 26.52 11.76 -28.27
CA THR A 182 27.10 11.84 -29.63
C THR A 182 27.37 13.28 -29.98
#